data_c54e2ef3c549a251409edfb24826d22b
#
_entry.id   c54e2ef3c549a251409edfb24826d22b
#
_cell.length_a   1.000
_cell.length_b   1.000
_cell.length_c   1.000
_cell.angle_alpha   90.00
_cell.angle_beta   90.00
_cell.angle_gamma   90.00
#
_symmetry.space_group_name_H-M   'P 1'
#
loop_
_entity.id
_entity.type
_entity.pdbx_description
1 polymer ?
#
loop_
_entity_poly.entity_id
_entity_poly.type
_entity_poly.pdbx_seq_one_letter_code
_entity_poly.pdbx_strand_id
1 'polypeptide(L)'
;MDERFSQLLTRTGAVGCLLGTVGTVYLLAGLAGFVHSAWLNLSIAAVLVAALLFFLGNFFALFTRTGWVGRSIWFGILVILLAEILLGVLPPTSRDELTHHLAIPKLYADAGRIVEVPVAPYAYYPMLVDMLYTPWIYWGYDFVPKWIHALYGALTGLLLYAYLAWRMNPVYGLLGAFFFLSTPVILRLSHWGYIDLGITFYTTAALLLLLRWREDRSALGALALAGLSLGFALATKPNGLVAALMITMLFALVLAKPPRKSFFASIQEAALFGILAFVPFFPWLGKNWWQTGNPFYPFFPGWFSAKAGVGVEAASFAAIGIFAKRELLYGEDVWQIVALPLRLFFSGRDDNPQFFDGVLTPILILLLPWAFRGKWSDDKKLLAGFSLLTLLYGIFLVELRVRYVLPIVPPLVVLMVYGVFNIYTRIKRPAILFTGLLLCAAWHGAFLWKYVAAAAPWPYLVGAESRDEYLTRTLPEYPAFRYINRQTPANAKIYLLFVGRRAYYCQRNYFHDGGELPGFLLGAIRNAKGIEQLAQSLRQKQITHLMIREDLLTGFLSNNLTAEQARLWNAFAASRLRLNFRDQGHAVYQLNG
;
A
#
# COMPACT_ATOMS: atom_id res chain seq x y z
N MET A 1 14.76 -7.49 31.90
CA MET A 1 14.47 -6.91 30.56
C MET A 1 15.24 -5.60 30.46
N ASP A 2 15.97 -5.37 29.38
CA ASP A 2 16.77 -4.15 29.20
C ASP A 2 15.87 -2.99 28.77
N GLU A 3 15.72 -1.99 29.64
CA GLU A 3 14.83 -0.84 29.45
C GLU A 3 15.21 0.01 28.21
N ARG A 4 16.49 -0.02 27.81
CA ARG A 4 16.95 0.68 26.59
C ARG A 4 16.19 0.25 25.34
N PHE A 5 15.84 -1.04 25.22
CA PHE A 5 15.10 -1.54 24.04
C PHE A 5 13.62 -1.19 24.10
N SER A 6 13.02 -1.13 25.29
CA SER A 6 11.65 -0.65 25.43
C SER A 6 11.55 0.85 25.12
N GLN A 7 12.56 1.64 25.48
CA GLN A 7 12.65 3.05 25.08
C GLN A 7 12.88 3.20 23.57
N LEU A 8 13.69 2.34 22.95
CA LEU A 8 13.86 2.35 21.48
C LEU A 8 12.54 2.04 20.77
N LEU A 9 11.76 1.07 21.26
CA LEU A 9 10.42 0.77 20.75
C LEU A 9 9.52 2.02 20.79
N THR A 10 9.48 2.69 21.94
CA THR A 10 8.67 3.89 22.15
C THR A 10 9.12 5.05 21.25
N ARG A 11 10.45 5.28 21.15
CA ARG A 11 11.02 6.33 20.27
C ARG A 11 10.74 6.06 18.80
N THR A 12 10.83 4.81 18.35
CA THR A 12 10.51 4.44 16.96
C THR A 12 9.03 4.67 16.66
N GLY A 13 8.13 4.34 17.58
CA GLY A 13 6.72 4.69 17.47
C GLY A 13 6.48 6.19 17.41
N ALA A 14 7.19 6.98 18.24
CA ALA A 14 7.10 8.45 18.24
C ALA A 14 7.58 9.07 16.92
N VAL A 15 8.65 8.55 16.32
CA VAL A 15 9.11 8.98 14.97
C VAL A 15 8.04 8.73 13.92
N GLY A 16 7.39 7.56 13.93
CA GLY A 16 6.28 7.29 13.03
C GLY A 16 5.08 8.21 13.27
N CYS A 17 4.74 8.50 14.52
CA CYS A 17 3.68 9.45 14.85
C CYS A 17 4.03 10.88 14.37
N LEU A 18 5.29 11.29 14.42
CA LEU A 18 5.74 12.56 13.86
C LEU A 18 5.54 12.60 12.34
N LEU A 19 5.92 11.53 11.61
CA LEU A 19 5.67 11.42 10.17
C LEU A 19 4.17 11.50 9.85
N GLY A 20 3.33 10.80 10.62
CA GLY A 20 1.88 10.86 10.46
C GLY A 20 1.30 12.25 10.75
N THR A 21 1.80 12.93 11.78
CA THR A 21 1.39 14.30 12.13
C THR A 21 1.71 15.28 11.00
N VAL A 22 2.92 15.21 10.46
CA VAL A 22 3.32 16.09 9.35
C VAL A 22 2.51 15.82 8.09
N GLY A 23 2.20 14.54 7.77
CA GLY A 23 1.29 14.19 6.67
C GLY A 23 -0.13 14.74 6.88
N THR A 24 -0.65 14.73 8.12
CA THR A 24 -1.95 15.31 8.46
C THR A 24 -1.94 16.84 8.35
N VAL A 25 -0.87 17.50 8.82
CA VAL A 25 -0.68 18.95 8.65
C VAL A 25 -0.62 19.31 7.17
N TYR A 26 0.06 18.49 6.34
CA TYR A 26 0.11 18.71 4.89
C TYR A 26 -1.28 18.61 4.24
N LEU A 27 -2.10 17.64 4.64
CA LEU A 27 -3.49 17.55 4.19
C LEU A 27 -4.25 18.84 4.49
N LEU A 28 -4.20 19.32 5.74
CA LEU A 28 -4.94 20.52 6.16
C LEU A 28 -4.44 21.78 5.43
N ALA A 29 -3.14 21.96 5.35
CA ALA A 29 -2.51 23.05 4.61
C ALA A 29 -2.81 22.99 3.11
N GLY A 30 -2.80 21.79 2.53
CA GLY A 30 -3.12 21.57 1.12
C GLY A 30 -4.58 21.86 0.80
N LEU A 31 -5.52 21.54 1.69
CA LEU A 31 -6.94 21.95 1.56
C LEU A 31 -7.09 23.47 1.60
N ALA A 32 -6.25 24.16 2.38
CA ALA A 32 -6.20 25.62 2.45
C ALA A 32 -5.42 26.29 1.28
N GLY A 33 -4.85 25.51 0.34
CA GLY A 33 -4.16 26.04 -0.84
C GLY A 33 -2.65 26.24 -0.70
N PHE A 34 -2.00 25.62 0.30
CA PHE A 34 -0.59 25.81 0.59
C PHE A 34 0.34 24.70 0.05
N VAL A 35 -0.07 23.92 -0.94
CA VAL A 35 0.76 22.82 -1.51
C VAL A 35 2.09 23.34 -2.07
N HIS A 36 2.13 24.54 -2.65
CA HIS A 36 3.36 25.17 -3.17
C HIS A 36 4.17 25.92 -2.11
N SER A 37 3.76 25.89 -0.84
CA SER A 37 4.51 26.57 0.24
C SER A 37 5.89 25.92 0.43
N ALA A 38 6.96 26.70 0.21
CA ALA A 38 8.33 26.24 0.41
C ALA A 38 8.56 25.78 1.86
N TRP A 39 8.04 26.54 2.84
CA TRP A 39 8.17 26.19 4.26
C TRP A 39 7.52 24.87 4.62
N LEU A 40 6.31 24.61 4.10
CA LEU A 40 5.60 23.35 4.32
C LEU A 40 6.38 22.18 3.73
N ASN A 41 6.80 22.29 2.48
CA ASN A 41 7.53 21.25 1.77
C ASN A 41 8.91 20.97 2.40
N LEU A 42 9.65 22.03 2.79
CA LEU A 42 10.92 21.89 3.50
C LEU A 42 10.75 21.28 4.90
N SER A 43 9.66 21.59 5.61
CA SER A 43 9.36 20.97 6.91
C SER A 43 9.15 19.47 6.78
N ILE A 44 8.45 19.01 5.74
CA ILE A 44 8.29 17.57 5.46
C ILE A 44 9.65 16.94 5.16
N ALA A 45 10.46 17.56 4.29
CA ALA A 45 11.78 17.06 3.98
C ALA A 45 12.67 16.96 5.23
N ALA A 46 12.66 17.98 6.09
CA ALA A 46 13.42 17.98 7.35
C ALA A 46 13.01 16.86 8.29
N VAL A 47 11.70 16.60 8.45
CA VAL A 47 11.20 15.51 9.30
C VAL A 47 11.56 14.16 8.71
N LEU A 48 11.46 13.96 7.39
CA LEU A 48 11.89 12.72 6.73
C LEU A 48 13.39 12.47 6.90
N VAL A 49 14.23 13.52 6.73
CA VAL A 49 15.68 13.42 6.99
C VAL A 49 15.95 13.08 8.45
N ALA A 50 15.26 13.71 9.40
CA ALA A 50 15.40 13.40 10.83
C ALA A 50 15.01 11.95 11.13
N ALA A 51 13.92 11.44 10.53
CA ALA A 51 13.50 10.04 10.68
C ALA A 51 14.53 9.06 10.08
N LEU A 52 15.11 9.41 8.93
CA LEU A 52 16.18 8.62 8.31
C LEU A 52 17.45 8.62 9.18
N LEU A 53 17.87 9.77 9.68
CA LEU A 53 19.04 9.89 10.57
C LEU A 53 18.82 9.13 11.89
N PHE A 54 17.60 9.20 12.46
CA PHE A 54 17.22 8.38 13.60
C PHE A 54 17.35 6.88 13.31
N PHE A 55 16.82 6.44 12.15
CA PHE A 55 16.95 5.03 11.75
C PHE A 55 18.42 4.64 11.57
N LEU A 56 19.19 5.37 10.77
CA LEU A 56 20.59 5.07 10.48
C LEU A 56 21.44 5.06 11.75
N GLY A 57 21.28 6.05 12.63
CA GLY A 57 22.02 6.11 13.90
C GLY A 57 21.79 4.88 14.77
N ASN A 58 20.53 4.43 14.89
CA ASN A 58 20.22 3.20 15.61
C ASN A 58 20.73 1.97 14.86
N PHE A 59 20.50 1.86 13.54
CA PHE A 59 20.91 0.73 12.72
C PHE A 59 22.43 0.48 12.79
N PHE A 60 23.25 1.51 12.65
CA PHE A 60 24.71 1.37 12.78
C PHE A 60 25.15 1.06 14.20
N ALA A 61 24.47 1.58 15.24
CA ALA A 61 24.73 1.21 16.62
C ALA A 61 24.47 -0.28 16.91
N LEU A 62 23.63 -0.97 16.16
CA LEU A 62 23.40 -2.41 16.32
C LEU A 62 24.64 -3.24 15.96
N PHE A 63 25.41 -2.82 14.95
CA PHE A 63 26.63 -3.50 14.53
C PHE A 63 27.66 -3.59 15.67
N THR A 64 27.85 -2.49 16.41
CA THR A 64 28.84 -2.44 17.49
C THR A 64 28.40 -3.19 18.75
N ARG A 65 27.11 -3.40 18.93
CA ARG A 65 26.50 -3.99 20.13
C ARG A 65 26.25 -5.49 20.02
N THR A 66 26.60 -6.12 18.90
CA THR A 66 26.32 -7.54 18.66
C THR A 66 27.62 -8.30 18.33
N GLY A 67 27.68 -9.58 18.72
CA GLY A 67 28.75 -10.50 18.34
C GLY A 67 28.68 -10.87 16.84
N TRP A 68 29.58 -11.79 16.43
CA TRP A 68 29.73 -12.16 15.02
C TRP A 68 28.43 -12.64 14.34
N VAL A 69 27.60 -13.43 15.04
CA VAL A 69 26.29 -13.87 14.50
C VAL A 69 25.37 -12.68 14.22
N GLY A 70 25.27 -11.75 15.18
CA GLY A 70 24.46 -10.55 15.01
C GLY A 70 24.98 -9.66 13.87
N ARG A 71 26.32 -9.52 13.74
CA ARG A 71 26.94 -8.77 12.62
C ARG A 71 26.66 -9.39 11.27
N SER A 72 26.63 -10.73 11.16
CA SER A 72 26.27 -11.43 9.90
C SER A 72 24.82 -11.16 9.53
N ILE A 73 23.88 -11.20 10.49
CA ILE A 73 22.46 -10.88 10.24
C ILE A 73 22.32 -9.39 9.87
N TRP A 74 23.00 -8.49 10.58
CA TRP A 74 23.04 -7.06 10.29
C TRP A 74 23.53 -6.78 8.87
N PHE A 75 24.59 -7.48 8.43
CA PHE A 75 25.10 -7.35 7.06
C PHE A 75 24.07 -7.81 6.02
N GLY A 76 23.34 -8.90 6.30
CA GLY A 76 22.22 -9.32 5.45
C GLY A 76 21.12 -8.24 5.33
N ILE A 77 20.77 -7.58 6.44
CA ILE A 77 19.83 -6.44 6.41
C ILE A 77 20.40 -5.28 5.59
N LEU A 78 21.69 -4.95 5.77
CA LEU A 78 22.35 -3.89 4.99
C LEU A 78 22.27 -4.15 3.49
N VAL A 79 22.54 -5.39 3.05
CA VAL A 79 22.44 -5.77 1.63
C VAL A 79 21.02 -5.57 1.10
N ILE A 80 19.99 -5.96 1.86
CA ILE A 80 18.59 -5.73 1.50
C ILE A 80 18.32 -4.23 1.34
N LEU A 81 18.67 -3.42 2.34
CA LEU A 81 18.41 -1.97 2.32
C LEU A 81 19.13 -1.27 1.16
N LEU A 82 20.37 -1.67 0.85
CA LEU A 82 21.11 -1.14 -0.32
C LEU A 82 20.43 -1.51 -1.64
N ALA A 83 19.97 -2.75 -1.79
CA ALA A 83 19.23 -3.17 -2.97
C ALA A 83 17.92 -2.39 -3.15
N GLU A 84 17.17 -2.15 -2.06
CA GLU A 84 15.94 -1.36 -2.08
C GLU A 84 16.19 0.11 -2.45
N ILE A 85 17.28 0.71 -1.95
CA ILE A 85 17.70 2.06 -2.33
C ILE A 85 17.99 2.12 -3.83
N LEU A 86 18.76 1.16 -4.37
CA LEU A 86 19.12 1.10 -5.78
C LEU A 86 17.88 0.90 -6.68
N LEU A 87 16.99 -0.04 -6.33
CA LEU A 87 15.74 -0.24 -7.06
C LEU A 87 14.80 0.96 -6.94
N GLY A 88 14.82 1.64 -5.81
CA GLY A 88 14.02 2.84 -5.55
C GLY A 88 14.37 4.02 -6.47
N VAL A 89 15.61 4.13 -6.98
CA VAL A 89 16.03 5.22 -7.91
C VAL A 89 15.35 5.11 -9.27
N LEU A 90 14.93 3.91 -9.69
CA LEU A 90 14.33 3.69 -11.00
C LEU A 90 13.02 4.49 -11.16
N PRO A 91 12.65 4.92 -12.38
CA PRO A 91 11.38 5.58 -12.61
C PRO A 91 10.18 4.74 -12.16
N PRO A 92 9.08 5.35 -11.68
CA PRO A 92 7.87 4.63 -11.30
C PRO A 92 7.25 3.84 -12.45
N THR A 93 6.93 2.56 -12.21
CA THR A 93 6.37 1.67 -13.24
C THR A 93 5.23 0.79 -12.72
N SER A 94 5.04 0.72 -11.41
CA SER A 94 4.03 -0.18 -10.86
C SER A 94 2.62 0.41 -10.98
N ARG A 95 1.63 -0.48 -11.07
CA ARG A 95 0.25 -0.10 -11.41
C ARG A 95 -0.31 0.96 -10.46
N ASP A 96 -0.25 0.75 -9.16
CA ASP A 96 -0.91 1.62 -8.19
C ASP A 96 -0.16 2.95 -8.01
N GLU A 97 1.18 2.99 -8.25
CA GLU A 97 1.92 4.25 -8.39
C GLU A 97 1.30 5.13 -9.48
N LEU A 98 1.13 4.56 -10.68
CA LEU A 98 0.70 5.28 -11.87
C LEU A 98 -0.79 5.60 -11.89
N THR A 99 -1.61 4.88 -11.08
CA THR A 99 -3.06 5.09 -11.02
C THR A 99 -3.47 6.06 -9.92
N HIS A 100 -2.84 6.03 -8.74
CA HIS A 100 -3.29 6.86 -7.62
C HIS A 100 -2.20 7.33 -6.66
N HIS A 101 -1.24 6.48 -6.21
CA HIS A 101 -0.28 6.89 -5.18
C HIS A 101 0.67 8.02 -5.61
N LEU A 102 1.00 8.13 -6.90
CA LEU A 102 1.74 9.26 -7.45
C LEU A 102 0.85 10.15 -8.34
N ALA A 103 -0.14 9.56 -9.02
CA ALA A 103 -0.98 10.30 -9.94
C ALA A 103 -1.88 11.34 -9.23
N ILE A 104 -2.48 11.00 -8.08
CA ILE A 104 -3.32 11.94 -7.32
C ILE A 104 -2.47 13.03 -6.66
N PRO A 105 -1.36 12.72 -5.95
CA PRO A 105 -0.42 13.75 -5.48
C PRO A 105 0.09 14.69 -6.58
N LYS A 106 0.32 14.18 -7.81
CA LYS A 106 0.68 15.02 -8.94
C LYS A 106 -0.44 16.03 -9.29
N LEU A 107 -1.70 15.58 -9.32
CA LEU A 107 -2.83 16.50 -9.56
C LEU A 107 -2.95 17.57 -8.47
N TYR A 108 -2.64 17.24 -7.20
CA TYR A 108 -2.58 18.23 -6.11
C TYR A 108 -1.41 19.19 -6.27
N ALA A 109 -0.23 18.67 -6.68
CA ALA A 109 0.94 19.48 -6.98
C ALA A 109 0.68 20.43 -8.15
N ASP A 110 0.09 19.94 -9.24
CA ASP A 110 -0.24 20.76 -10.42
C ASP A 110 -1.28 21.84 -10.09
N ALA A 111 -2.26 21.55 -9.20
CA ALA A 111 -3.30 22.47 -8.77
C ALA A 111 -2.86 23.47 -7.67
N GLY A 112 -1.72 23.25 -7.02
CA GLY A 112 -1.25 24.04 -5.86
C GLY A 112 -2.11 23.88 -4.59
N ARG A 113 -3.08 22.97 -4.62
CA ARG A 113 -3.99 22.66 -3.50
C ARG A 113 -4.59 21.27 -3.64
N ILE A 114 -5.11 20.74 -2.54
CA ILE A 114 -5.89 19.50 -2.58
C ILE A 114 -7.27 19.81 -3.16
N VAL A 115 -7.53 19.23 -4.34
CA VAL A 115 -8.78 19.39 -5.09
C VAL A 115 -9.59 18.10 -5.07
N GLU A 116 -10.88 18.21 -5.36
CA GLU A 116 -11.69 17.03 -5.67
C GLU A 116 -11.28 16.44 -7.02
N VAL A 117 -11.15 15.12 -7.09
CA VAL A 117 -10.77 14.38 -8.30
C VAL A 117 -11.83 13.32 -8.61
N PRO A 118 -12.99 13.71 -9.20
CA PRO A 118 -14.14 12.82 -9.39
C PRO A 118 -13.82 11.59 -10.27
N VAL A 119 -12.88 11.73 -11.21
CA VAL A 119 -12.45 10.63 -12.09
C VAL A 119 -11.60 9.58 -11.39
N ALA A 120 -11.05 9.87 -10.21
CA ALA A 120 -10.20 8.96 -9.45
C ALA A 120 -10.85 8.58 -8.10
N PRO A 121 -11.64 7.51 -8.02
CA PRO A 121 -12.33 7.11 -6.78
C PRO A 121 -11.39 6.94 -5.57
N TYR A 122 -10.14 6.57 -5.81
CA TYR A 122 -9.11 6.44 -4.75
C TYR A 122 -8.74 7.78 -4.09
N ALA A 123 -9.01 8.93 -4.71
CA ALA A 123 -8.76 10.25 -4.11
C ALA A 123 -9.63 10.52 -2.87
N TYR A 124 -10.72 9.77 -2.71
CA TYR A 124 -11.60 9.86 -1.54
C TYR A 124 -11.15 8.95 -0.39
N TYR A 125 -10.23 8.02 -0.62
CA TYR A 125 -9.64 7.22 0.44
C TYR A 125 -8.70 8.08 1.31
N PRO A 126 -8.49 7.69 2.57
CA PRO A 126 -7.40 8.26 3.36
C PRO A 126 -6.06 8.02 2.66
N MET A 127 -5.24 9.08 2.51
CA MET A 127 -4.00 9.09 1.74
C MET A 127 -2.84 9.72 2.54
N LEU A 128 -2.72 9.38 3.83
CA LEU A 128 -1.75 10.00 4.74
C LEU A 128 -0.31 9.93 4.23
N VAL A 129 0.11 8.75 3.78
CA VAL A 129 1.49 8.53 3.30
C VAL A 129 1.71 9.24 1.97
N ASP A 130 0.69 9.29 1.12
CA ASP A 130 0.76 10.02 -0.16
C ASP A 130 0.94 11.53 0.03
N MET A 131 0.49 12.07 1.17
CA MET A 131 0.75 13.49 1.53
C MET A 131 2.25 13.75 1.72
N LEU A 132 3.02 12.77 2.18
CA LEU A 132 4.47 12.87 2.28
C LEU A 132 5.18 12.77 0.92
N TYR A 133 4.50 12.25 -0.10
CA TYR A 133 5.01 12.12 -1.48
C TYR A 133 4.87 13.41 -2.27
N THR A 134 3.81 14.18 -2.00
CA THR A 134 3.41 15.35 -2.79
C THR A 134 4.52 16.39 -2.97
N PRO A 135 5.32 16.78 -1.95
CA PRO A 135 6.43 17.72 -2.12
C PRO A 135 7.48 17.25 -3.13
N TRP A 136 7.80 15.97 -3.10
CA TRP A 136 8.83 15.39 -3.96
C TRP A 136 8.38 15.31 -5.42
N ILE A 137 7.11 14.99 -5.64
CA ILE A 137 6.49 15.02 -6.97
C ILE A 137 6.46 16.44 -7.51
N TYR A 138 6.10 17.44 -6.68
CA TYR A 138 6.15 18.86 -7.02
C TYR A 138 7.55 19.30 -7.44
N TRP A 139 8.60 18.83 -6.77
CA TRP A 139 10.00 19.11 -7.10
C TRP A 139 10.55 18.24 -8.25
N GLY A 140 9.79 17.28 -8.77
CA GLY A 140 10.22 16.40 -9.86
C GLY A 140 11.03 15.17 -9.43
N TYR A 141 11.10 14.88 -8.13
CA TYR A 141 11.85 13.74 -7.57
C TYR A 141 10.90 12.55 -7.29
N ASP A 142 10.29 12.00 -8.30
CA ASP A 142 9.26 10.94 -8.18
C ASP A 142 9.78 9.56 -7.73
N PHE A 143 11.08 9.41 -7.57
CA PHE A 143 11.69 8.24 -6.96
C PHE A 143 11.70 8.30 -5.42
N VAL A 144 11.69 9.50 -4.81
CA VAL A 144 11.72 9.67 -3.34
C VAL A 144 10.51 9.04 -2.62
N PRO A 145 9.27 9.07 -3.14
CA PRO A 145 8.15 8.30 -2.62
C PRO A 145 8.46 6.84 -2.31
N LYS A 146 9.25 6.16 -3.17
CA LYS A 146 9.67 4.78 -2.96
C LYS A 146 10.57 4.64 -1.73
N TRP A 147 11.51 5.57 -1.56
CA TRP A 147 12.39 5.59 -0.38
C TRP A 147 11.63 5.90 0.91
N ILE A 148 10.59 6.75 0.85
CA ILE A 148 9.70 6.99 2.00
C ILE A 148 8.95 5.71 2.36
N HIS A 149 8.44 4.99 1.37
CA HIS A 149 7.76 3.71 1.59
C HIS A 149 8.71 2.65 2.18
N ALA A 150 9.93 2.52 1.64
CA ALA A 150 10.99 1.66 2.19
C ALA A 150 11.38 2.04 3.63
N LEU A 151 11.43 3.34 3.96
CA LEU A 151 11.71 3.82 5.32
C LEU A 151 10.66 3.31 6.32
N TYR A 152 9.38 3.27 5.98
CA TYR A 152 8.35 2.65 6.83
C TYR A 152 8.60 1.15 7.04
N GLY A 153 9.07 0.43 6.01
CA GLY A 153 9.53 -0.95 6.13
C GLY A 153 10.71 -1.08 7.10
N ALA A 154 11.74 -0.25 6.94
CA ALA A 154 12.92 -0.22 7.80
C ALA A 154 12.58 0.12 9.26
N LEU A 155 11.71 1.11 9.49
CA LEU A 155 11.20 1.46 10.83
C LEU A 155 10.38 0.33 11.45
N THR A 156 9.61 -0.43 10.63
CA THR A 156 8.92 -1.65 11.11
C THR A 156 9.92 -2.71 11.55
N GLY A 157 10.99 -2.93 10.77
CA GLY A 157 12.11 -3.79 11.17
C GLY A 157 12.75 -3.36 12.50
N LEU A 158 12.90 -2.04 12.70
CA LEU A 158 13.43 -1.49 13.96
C LEU A 158 12.46 -1.67 15.15
N LEU A 159 11.14 -1.57 14.95
CA LEU A 159 10.14 -1.92 15.97
C LEU A 159 10.25 -3.38 16.39
N LEU A 160 10.35 -4.29 15.40
CA LEU A 160 10.51 -5.72 15.66
C LEU A 160 11.81 -6.03 16.40
N TYR A 161 12.92 -5.41 15.95
CA TYR A 161 14.19 -5.49 16.64
C TYR A 161 14.05 -5.05 18.09
N ALA A 162 13.52 -3.85 18.34
CA ALA A 162 13.40 -3.29 19.67
C ALA A 162 12.54 -4.17 20.59
N TYR A 163 11.40 -4.65 20.09
CA TYR A 163 10.50 -5.51 20.85
C TYR A 163 11.14 -6.85 21.20
N LEU A 164 11.71 -7.55 20.22
CA LEU A 164 12.34 -8.86 20.43
C LEU A 164 13.62 -8.77 21.26
N ALA A 165 14.42 -7.70 21.07
CA ALA A 165 15.58 -7.46 21.91
C ALA A 165 15.20 -7.18 23.38
N TRP A 166 14.10 -6.45 23.59
CA TRP A 166 13.55 -6.22 24.93
C TRP A 166 13.02 -7.50 25.57
N ARG A 167 12.36 -8.38 24.80
CA ARG A 167 11.78 -9.63 25.31
C ARG A 167 12.79 -10.77 25.44
N MET A 168 13.85 -10.76 24.65
CA MET A 168 14.80 -11.87 24.54
C MET A 168 16.25 -11.36 24.56
N ASN A 169 16.83 -11.02 23.41
CA ASN A 169 18.14 -10.40 23.28
C ASN A 169 18.32 -9.78 21.87
N PRO A 170 19.38 -8.98 21.64
CA PRO A 170 19.64 -8.31 20.37
C PRO A 170 19.73 -9.23 19.14
N VAL A 171 20.25 -10.46 19.28
CA VAL A 171 20.39 -11.39 18.16
C VAL A 171 19.00 -11.82 17.64
N TYR A 172 18.07 -12.15 18.55
CA TYR A 172 16.68 -12.45 18.15
C TYR A 172 15.96 -11.22 17.61
N GLY A 173 16.30 -10.02 18.10
CA GLY A 173 15.83 -8.77 17.52
C GLY A 173 16.24 -8.61 16.05
N LEU A 174 17.54 -8.81 15.76
CA LEU A 174 18.07 -8.77 14.40
C LEU A 174 17.46 -9.86 13.51
N LEU A 175 17.27 -11.07 14.05
CA LEU A 175 16.64 -12.18 13.34
C LEU A 175 15.22 -11.82 12.90
N GLY A 176 14.42 -11.22 13.79
CA GLY A 176 13.07 -10.75 13.47
C GLY A 176 13.06 -9.66 12.41
N ALA A 177 13.92 -8.64 12.55
CA ALA A 177 14.05 -7.57 11.56
C ALA A 177 14.48 -8.12 10.19
N PHE A 178 15.43 -9.05 10.14
CA PHE A 178 15.90 -9.69 8.91
C PHE A 178 14.77 -10.46 8.20
N PHE A 179 14.08 -11.37 8.92
CA PHE A 179 13.02 -12.17 8.30
C PHE A 179 11.81 -11.33 7.88
N PHE A 180 11.53 -10.24 8.56
CA PHE A 180 10.52 -9.26 8.10
C PHE A 180 10.96 -8.61 6.79
N LEU A 181 12.13 -7.94 6.78
CA LEU A 181 12.61 -7.18 5.63
C LEU A 181 12.90 -8.07 4.42
N SER A 182 13.35 -9.31 4.64
CA SER A 182 13.63 -10.27 3.55
C SER A 182 12.40 -11.02 3.04
N THR A 183 11.24 -10.92 3.69
CA THR A 183 10.01 -11.57 3.20
C THR A 183 9.70 -11.10 1.76
N PRO A 184 9.47 -11.99 0.78
CA PRO A 184 9.39 -11.62 -0.64
C PRO A 184 8.41 -10.48 -0.94
N VAL A 185 7.21 -10.47 -0.35
CA VAL A 185 6.26 -9.37 -0.55
C VAL A 185 6.77 -8.05 0.01
N ILE A 186 7.53 -8.05 1.11
CA ILE A 186 8.13 -6.84 1.68
C ILE A 186 9.20 -6.31 0.72
N LEU A 187 10.11 -7.18 0.23
CA LEU A 187 11.10 -6.82 -0.78
C LEU A 187 10.45 -6.20 -2.02
N ARG A 188 9.37 -6.81 -2.53
CA ARG A 188 8.66 -6.31 -3.70
C ARG A 188 8.04 -4.92 -3.45
N LEU A 189 7.41 -4.71 -2.31
CA LEU A 189 6.73 -3.46 -1.99
C LEU A 189 7.71 -2.33 -1.65
N SER A 190 8.88 -2.63 -1.09
CA SER A 190 9.83 -1.63 -0.60
C SER A 190 10.39 -0.72 -1.70
N HIS A 191 10.44 -1.19 -2.95
CA HIS A 191 10.90 -0.36 -4.08
C HIS A 191 9.76 0.22 -4.94
N TRP A 192 8.52 0.23 -4.41
CA TRP A 192 7.36 0.89 -5.01
C TRP A 192 6.85 2.03 -4.13
N GLY A 193 6.37 3.10 -4.74
CA GLY A 193 5.75 4.24 -4.05
C GLY A 193 4.31 3.93 -3.64
N TYR A 194 4.12 2.84 -2.87
CA TYR A 194 2.85 2.40 -2.30
C TYR A 194 2.70 2.91 -0.87
N ILE A 195 1.66 2.45 -0.16
CA ILE A 195 1.38 2.84 1.24
C ILE A 195 1.27 1.63 2.19
N ASP A 196 1.46 0.42 1.66
CA ASP A 196 1.25 -0.83 2.39
C ASP A 196 2.24 -1.03 3.55
N LEU A 197 3.49 -0.56 3.41
CA LEU A 197 4.46 -0.56 4.50
C LEU A 197 4.13 0.51 5.56
N GLY A 198 3.50 1.62 5.16
CA GLY A 198 3.01 2.65 6.09
C GLY A 198 1.91 2.11 7.02
N ILE A 199 0.86 1.49 6.46
CA ILE A 199 -0.19 0.87 7.30
C ILE A 199 0.38 -0.28 8.14
N THR A 200 1.33 -1.07 7.62
CA THR A 200 1.99 -2.15 8.36
C THR A 200 2.78 -1.59 9.53
N PHE A 201 3.52 -0.50 9.34
CA PHE A 201 4.24 0.19 10.40
C PHE A 201 3.29 0.68 11.49
N TYR A 202 2.28 1.45 11.14
CA TYR A 202 1.37 2.05 12.11
C TYR A 202 0.57 1.00 12.89
N THR A 203 0.14 -0.06 12.22
CA THR A 203 -0.56 -1.18 12.87
C THR A 203 0.38 -1.93 13.83
N THR A 204 1.62 -2.18 13.41
CA THR A 204 2.65 -2.84 14.25
C THR A 204 3.01 -1.98 15.46
N ALA A 205 3.20 -0.67 15.25
CA ALA A 205 3.49 0.28 16.33
C ALA A 205 2.36 0.30 17.37
N ALA A 206 1.09 0.41 16.90
CA ALA A 206 -0.07 0.39 17.78
C ALA A 206 -0.10 -0.90 18.64
N LEU A 207 0.09 -2.07 18.00
CA LEU A 207 0.06 -3.36 18.67
C LEU A 207 1.20 -3.52 19.69
N LEU A 208 2.44 -3.24 19.30
CA LEU A 208 3.60 -3.45 20.17
C LEU A 208 3.68 -2.42 21.31
N LEU A 209 3.27 -1.17 21.08
CA LEU A 209 3.17 -0.14 22.12
C LEU A 209 2.03 -0.45 23.11
N LEU A 210 0.92 -1.04 22.65
CA LEU A 210 -0.13 -1.55 23.53
C LEU A 210 0.41 -2.67 24.44
N LEU A 211 1.22 -3.59 23.89
CA LEU A 211 1.88 -4.64 24.68
C LEU A 211 2.89 -4.04 25.67
N ARG A 212 3.61 -2.99 25.31
CA ARG A 212 4.51 -2.25 26.20
C ARG A 212 3.75 -1.59 27.36
N TRP A 213 2.67 -0.88 27.05
CA TRP A 213 1.81 -0.26 28.07
C TRP A 213 1.15 -1.30 28.98
N ARG A 214 0.78 -2.46 28.47
CA ARG A 214 0.22 -3.54 29.30
C ARG A 214 1.19 -4.02 30.38
N GLU A 215 2.50 -4.04 30.12
CA GLU A 215 3.51 -4.41 31.12
C GLU A 215 3.64 -3.37 32.23
N ASP A 216 3.54 -2.11 31.86
CA ASP A 216 3.59 -0.97 32.77
C ASP A 216 2.45 0.00 32.48
N ARG A 217 1.37 -0.16 33.23
CA ARG A 217 0.16 0.66 33.11
C ARG A 217 0.37 2.15 33.47
N SER A 218 1.51 2.53 34.02
CA SER A 218 1.89 3.92 34.27
C SER A 218 2.47 4.59 33.03
N ALA A 219 2.92 3.81 32.02
CA ALA A 219 3.50 4.31 30.78
C ALA A 219 2.42 4.87 29.82
N LEU A 220 1.67 5.89 30.25
CA LEU A 220 0.58 6.52 29.47
C LEU A 220 1.08 7.05 28.12
N GLY A 221 2.36 7.44 28.01
CA GLY A 221 2.96 7.82 26.73
C GLY A 221 2.96 6.69 25.69
N ALA A 222 3.17 5.43 26.12
CA ALA A 222 3.09 4.28 25.22
C ALA A 222 1.64 4.03 24.77
N LEU A 223 0.65 4.20 25.67
CA LEU A 223 -0.78 4.12 25.31
C LEU A 223 -1.18 5.22 24.32
N ALA A 224 -0.73 6.45 24.56
CA ALA A 224 -1.00 7.58 23.68
C ALA A 224 -0.41 7.36 22.27
N LEU A 225 0.85 6.92 22.19
CA LEU A 225 1.47 6.59 20.91
C LEU A 225 0.80 5.39 20.22
N ALA A 226 0.29 4.40 20.98
CA ALA A 226 -0.48 3.30 20.42
C ALA A 226 -1.79 3.80 19.79
N GLY A 227 -2.53 4.67 20.48
CA GLY A 227 -3.75 5.31 19.96
C GLY A 227 -3.47 6.14 18.70
N LEU A 228 -2.47 7.04 18.76
CA LEU A 228 -2.06 7.84 17.59
C LEU A 228 -1.65 6.97 16.39
N SER A 229 -0.84 5.93 16.64
CA SER A 229 -0.43 5.00 15.57
C SER A 229 -1.64 4.32 14.93
N LEU A 230 -2.63 3.92 15.72
CA LEU A 230 -3.88 3.36 15.21
C LEU A 230 -4.65 4.36 14.36
N GLY A 231 -4.70 5.63 14.79
CA GLY A 231 -5.31 6.72 14.02
C GLY A 231 -4.59 6.98 12.70
N PHE A 232 -3.28 6.92 12.68
CA PHE A 232 -2.50 7.04 11.43
C PHE A 232 -2.66 5.82 10.53
N ALA A 233 -2.87 4.61 11.06
CA ALA A 233 -3.27 3.45 10.25
C ALA A 233 -4.62 3.68 9.56
N LEU A 234 -5.63 4.21 10.29
CA LEU A 234 -6.93 4.63 9.74
C LEU A 234 -6.79 5.70 8.65
N ALA A 235 -5.91 6.68 8.88
CA ALA A 235 -5.64 7.78 7.94
C ALA A 235 -4.81 7.36 6.71
N THR A 236 -4.22 6.15 6.70
CA THR A 236 -3.37 5.67 5.62
C THR A 236 -4.16 4.93 4.54
N LYS A 237 -5.10 4.05 4.92
CA LYS A 237 -5.81 3.17 3.99
C LYS A 237 -7.12 2.67 4.60
N PRO A 238 -8.18 2.43 3.82
CA PRO A 238 -9.45 1.89 4.36
C PRO A 238 -9.29 0.60 5.18
N ASN A 239 -8.31 -0.25 4.84
CA ASN A 239 -8.00 -1.46 5.63
C ASN A 239 -7.53 -1.15 7.06
N GLY A 240 -7.12 0.08 7.35
CA GLY A 240 -6.84 0.57 8.70
C GLY A 240 -8.03 0.45 9.65
N LEU A 241 -9.27 0.53 9.11
CA LEU A 241 -10.49 0.33 9.91
C LEU A 241 -10.55 -1.09 10.51
N VAL A 242 -10.10 -2.08 9.75
CA VAL A 242 -10.04 -3.48 10.22
C VAL A 242 -9.00 -3.63 11.31
N ALA A 243 -7.78 -3.11 11.08
CA ALA A 243 -6.74 -3.11 12.11
C ALA A 243 -7.23 -2.39 13.37
N ALA A 244 -7.94 -1.27 13.23
CA ALA A 244 -8.52 -0.52 14.34
C ALA A 244 -9.54 -1.35 15.13
N LEU A 245 -10.47 -2.03 14.43
CA LEU A 245 -11.43 -2.91 15.07
C LEU A 245 -10.74 -4.03 15.87
N MET A 246 -9.79 -4.74 15.23
CA MET A 246 -9.07 -5.84 15.86
C MET A 246 -8.25 -5.38 17.07
N ILE A 247 -7.49 -4.29 16.95
CA ILE A 247 -6.67 -3.77 18.05
C ILE A 247 -7.56 -3.23 19.18
N THR A 248 -8.69 -2.58 18.89
CA THR A 248 -9.64 -2.12 19.91
C THR A 248 -10.26 -3.29 20.67
N MET A 249 -10.61 -4.39 19.98
CA MET A 249 -11.07 -5.61 20.66
C MET A 249 -9.97 -6.19 21.57
N LEU A 250 -8.74 -6.26 21.10
CA LEU A 250 -7.61 -6.72 21.91
C LEU A 250 -7.34 -5.80 23.11
N PHE A 251 -7.46 -4.49 22.92
CA PHE A 251 -7.34 -3.50 23.98
C PHE A 251 -8.41 -3.70 25.07
N ALA A 252 -9.68 -3.92 24.67
CA ALA A 252 -10.76 -4.23 25.62
C ALA A 252 -10.46 -5.50 26.44
N LEU A 253 -9.89 -6.55 25.80
CA LEU A 253 -9.44 -7.77 26.48
C LEU A 253 -8.30 -7.49 27.48
N VAL A 254 -7.38 -6.56 27.13
CA VAL A 254 -6.30 -6.14 28.03
C VAL A 254 -6.86 -5.37 29.24
N LEU A 255 -7.84 -4.48 29.05
CA LEU A 255 -8.48 -3.76 30.15
C LEU A 255 -9.24 -4.69 31.10
N ALA A 256 -9.84 -5.74 30.59
CA ALA A 256 -10.61 -6.71 31.38
C ALA A 256 -9.75 -7.63 32.28
N LYS A 257 -8.40 -7.71 32.02
CA LYS A 257 -7.51 -8.59 32.76
C LYS A 257 -6.89 -7.91 34.01
N PRO A 258 -6.56 -8.70 35.07
CA PRO A 258 -5.79 -8.19 36.20
C PRO A 258 -4.40 -7.70 35.83
N PRO A 259 -3.82 -6.70 36.54
CA PRO A 259 -4.46 -5.97 37.65
C PRO A 259 -5.52 -5.01 37.13
N ARG A 260 -6.76 -5.19 37.56
CA ARG A 260 -7.86 -4.29 37.19
C ARG A 260 -7.70 -2.97 37.94
N LYS A 261 -7.67 -1.89 37.18
CA LYS A 261 -7.79 -0.53 37.75
C LYS A 261 -9.25 -0.24 38.12
N SER A 262 -9.47 0.88 38.79
CA SER A 262 -10.83 1.36 39.03
C SER A 262 -11.59 1.54 37.70
N PHE A 263 -12.89 1.48 37.75
CA PHE A 263 -13.75 1.71 36.57
C PHE A 263 -13.45 3.05 35.88
N PHE A 264 -13.30 4.13 36.67
CA PHE A 264 -12.95 5.46 36.13
C PHE A 264 -11.58 5.49 35.45
N ALA A 265 -10.55 4.85 36.04
CA ALA A 265 -9.23 4.77 35.42
C ALA A 265 -9.27 4.00 34.09
N SER A 266 -10.07 2.94 34.00
CA SER A 266 -10.25 2.17 32.76
C SER A 266 -10.99 3.00 31.68
N ILE A 267 -11.97 3.81 32.07
CA ILE A 267 -12.63 4.76 31.15
C ILE A 267 -11.65 5.81 30.67
N GLN A 268 -10.81 6.37 31.53
CA GLN A 268 -9.80 7.37 31.13
C GLN A 268 -8.79 6.78 30.13
N GLU A 269 -8.31 5.55 30.37
CA GLU A 269 -7.42 4.85 29.45
C GLU A 269 -8.11 4.57 28.10
N ALA A 270 -9.37 4.15 28.11
CA ALA A 270 -10.16 3.91 26.90
C ALA A 270 -10.43 5.21 26.14
N ALA A 271 -10.77 6.29 26.84
CA ALA A 271 -10.98 7.60 26.23
C ALA A 271 -9.69 8.16 25.60
N LEU A 272 -8.56 8.10 26.33
CA LEU A 272 -7.26 8.52 25.80
C LEU A 272 -6.93 7.76 24.51
N PHE A 273 -6.99 6.43 24.53
CA PHE A 273 -6.69 5.59 23.37
C PHE A 273 -7.63 5.89 22.20
N GLY A 274 -8.95 5.92 22.45
CA GLY A 274 -9.97 6.13 21.42
C GLY A 274 -9.92 7.52 20.79
N ILE A 275 -9.78 8.59 21.60
CA ILE A 275 -9.66 9.98 21.11
C ILE A 275 -8.41 10.10 20.23
N LEU A 276 -7.26 9.61 20.70
CA LEU A 276 -6.01 9.68 19.95
C LEU A 276 -6.02 8.82 18.69
N ALA A 277 -6.79 7.73 18.66
CA ALA A 277 -7.02 6.96 17.44
C ALA A 277 -7.93 7.69 16.44
N PHE A 278 -8.86 8.51 16.91
CA PHE A 278 -9.80 9.23 16.04
C PHE A 278 -9.23 10.53 15.48
N VAL A 279 -8.41 11.25 16.25
CA VAL A 279 -7.88 12.57 15.87
C VAL A 279 -7.18 12.59 14.51
N PRO A 280 -6.25 11.69 14.17
CA PRO A 280 -5.61 11.68 12.85
C PRO A 280 -6.55 11.31 11.69
N PHE A 281 -7.62 10.58 11.97
CA PHE A 281 -8.59 10.14 10.96
C PHE A 281 -9.65 11.19 10.65
N PHE A 282 -10.01 12.03 11.64
CA PHE A 282 -11.06 13.03 11.52
C PHE A 282 -10.93 13.99 10.33
N PRO A 283 -9.72 14.53 9.98
CA PRO A 283 -9.56 15.40 8.81
C PRO A 283 -9.96 14.73 7.48
N TRP A 284 -9.78 13.44 7.35
CA TRP A 284 -10.19 12.68 6.15
C TRP A 284 -11.69 12.55 6.03
N LEU A 285 -12.38 12.33 7.15
CA LEU A 285 -13.84 12.32 7.20
C LEU A 285 -14.40 13.70 6.84
N GLY A 286 -13.80 14.77 7.38
CA GLY A 286 -14.16 16.15 7.08
C GLY A 286 -13.98 16.52 5.60
N LYS A 287 -12.84 16.13 5.02
CA LYS A 287 -12.57 16.30 3.57
C LYS A 287 -13.65 15.63 2.72
N ASN A 288 -13.94 14.35 2.99
CA ASN A 288 -14.92 13.60 2.22
C ASN A 288 -16.34 14.19 2.38
N TRP A 289 -16.72 14.53 3.61
CA TRP A 289 -18.01 15.16 3.87
C TRP A 289 -18.16 16.48 3.12
N TRP A 290 -17.13 17.32 3.11
CA TRP A 290 -17.15 18.58 2.36
C TRP A 290 -17.25 18.35 0.85
N GLN A 291 -16.49 17.44 0.29
CA GLN A 291 -16.45 17.16 -1.14
C GLN A 291 -17.72 16.44 -1.63
N THR A 292 -18.21 15.43 -0.91
CA THR A 292 -19.25 14.51 -1.39
C THR A 292 -20.55 14.52 -0.60
N GLY A 293 -20.58 15.08 0.61
CA GLY A 293 -21.70 14.96 1.56
C GLY A 293 -21.70 13.63 2.34
N ASN A 294 -20.75 12.74 2.06
CA ASN A 294 -20.60 11.46 2.76
C ASN A 294 -19.20 11.35 3.38
N PRO A 295 -19.05 11.37 4.71
CA PRO A 295 -17.73 11.29 5.37
C PRO A 295 -16.99 9.99 5.10
N PHE A 296 -17.70 8.91 4.82
CA PHE A 296 -17.14 7.57 4.54
C PHE A 296 -17.08 7.24 3.04
N TYR A 297 -17.31 8.22 2.17
CA TYR A 297 -17.31 7.99 0.74
C TYR A 297 -16.04 7.21 0.27
N PRO A 298 -16.18 6.20 -0.62
CA PRO A 298 -17.37 5.75 -1.36
C PRO A 298 -18.23 4.70 -0.64
N PHE A 299 -18.02 4.44 0.65
CA PHE A 299 -18.80 3.48 1.43
C PHE A 299 -20.13 4.07 1.91
N PHE A 300 -21.08 3.20 2.21
CA PHE A 300 -22.41 3.55 2.75
C PHE A 300 -23.22 4.53 1.89
N PRO A 301 -23.31 4.34 0.55
CA PRO A 301 -24.01 5.28 -0.33
C PRO A 301 -25.51 5.42 -0.02
N GLY A 302 -26.13 4.40 0.62
CA GLY A 302 -27.53 4.44 1.01
C GLY A 302 -27.83 5.23 2.31
N TRP A 303 -26.81 5.56 3.10
CA TRP A 303 -26.96 6.28 4.36
C TRP A 303 -26.77 7.79 4.23
N PHE A 304 -26.12 8.23 3.18
CA PHE A 304 -25.78 9.62 2.93
C PHE A 304 -26.25 10.03 1.54
N SER A 305 -26.89 11.19 1.44
CA SER A 305 -27.23 11.79 0.14
C SER A 305 -25.94 12.27 -0.51
N ALA A 306 -25.42 11.52 -1.48
CA ALA A 306 -24.26 11.95 -2.26
C ALA A 306 -24.64 13.15 -3.15
N LYS A 307 -23.74 14.13 -3.29
CA LYS A 307 -23.89 15.21 -4.27
C LYS A 307 -23.98 14.60 -5.66
N ALA A 308 -24.92 15.08 -6.49
CA ALA A 308 -25.15 14.58 -7.83
C ALA A 308 -23.87 14.69 -8.68
N GLY A 309 -23.48 13.60 -9.33
CA GLY A 309 -22.34 13.56 -10.25
C GLY A 309 -21.20 12.61 -9.85
N VAL A 310 -21.19 12.11 -8.64
CA VAL A 310 -20.19 11.12 -8.19
C VAL A 310 -20.83 9.73 -8.32
N GLY A 311 -20.80 9.19 -9.56
CA GLY A 311 -21.24 7.82 -9.85
C GLY A 311 -20.23 6.83 -9.28
N VAL A 312 -20.62 6.11 -8.23
CA VAL A 312 -19.94 4.88 -7.84
C VAL A 312 -20.69 3.73 -8.48
N GLU A 313 -20.04 3.03 -9.38
CA GLU A 313 -20.37 1.62 -9.55
C GLU A 313 -20.02 0.93 -8.22
N ALA A 314 -20.97 0.97 -7.28
CA ALA A 314 -20.87 0.22 -6.04
C ALA A 314 -20.67 -1.25 -6.43
N ALA A 315 -19.58 -1.82 -5.96
CA ALA A 315 -19.17 -3.15 -6.28
C ALA A 315 -20.29 -4.18 -6.04
N SER A 316 -21.00 -4.52 -7.09
CA SER A 316 -21.98 -5.61 -7.12
C SER A 316 -21.37 -6.98 -6.78
N PHE A 317 -20.02 -7.06 -6.76
CA PHE A 317 -19.29 -8.26 -6.34
C PHE A 317 -19.22 -8.51 -4.83
N ALA A 318 -19.61 -7.56 -3.97
CA ALA A 318 -19.61 -7.75 -2.52
C ALA A 318 -20.69 -8.72 -2.02
N ALA A 319 -21.68 -9.05 -2.85
CA ALA A 319 -22.79 -9.94 -2.49
C ALA A 319 -22.49 -11.44 -2.73
N ILE A 320 -21.40 -11.76 -3.44
CA ILE A 320 -21.06 -13.15 -3.76
C ILE A 320 -20.08 -13.68 -2.71
N GLY A 321 -20.48 -14.75 -1.97
CA GLY A 321 -19.61 -15.38 -0.98
C GLY A 321 -18.32 -15.93 -1.58
N ILE A 322 -17.29 -16.07 -0.73
CA ILE A 322 -15.91 -16.45 -1.15
C ILE A 322 -15.88 -17.74 -1.98
N PHE A 323 -16.72 -18.75 -1.63
CA PHE A 323 -16.76 -20.02 -2.33
C PHE A 323 -17.23 -19.85 -3.77
N ALA A 324 -18.40 -19.26 -3.97
CA ALA A 324 -18.95 -19.02 -5.31
C ALA A 324 -18.07 -18.07 -6.13
N LYS A 325 -17.47 -17.05 -5.50
CA LYS A 325 -16.56 -16.12 -6.18
C LYS A 325 -15.31 -16.83 -6.70
N ARG A 326 -14.65 -17.66 -5.91
CA ARG A 326 -13.41 -18.33 -6.32
C ARG A 326 -13.64 -19.46 -7.30
N GLU A 327 -14.76 -20.18 -7.15
CA GLU A 327 -15.22 -21.14 -8.14
C GLU A 327 -15.47 -20.46 -9.49
N LEU A 328 -16.25 -19.37 -9.51
CA LEU A 328 -16.61 -18.63 -10.73
C LEU A 328 -15.39 -18.00 -11.43
N LEU A 329 -14.49 -17.38 -10.67
CA LEU A 329 -13.35 -16.64 -11.24
C LEU A 329 -12.17 -17.53 -11.59
N TYR A 330 -11.94 -18.62 -10.83
CA TYR A 330 -10.71 -19.38 -10.89
C TYR A 330 -10.93 -20.89 -11.06
N GLY A 331 -12.17 -21.38 -11.04
CA GLY A 331 -12.49 -22.80 -11.12
C GLY A 331 -12.02 -23.62 -9.92
N GLU A 332 -11.89 -22.98 -8.74
CA GLU A 332 -11.37 -23.64 -7.55
C GLU A 332 -12.44 -24.50 -6.86
N ASP A 333 -12.03 -25.70 -6.44
CA ASP A 333 -12.88 -26.58 -5.64
C ASP A 333 -12.95 -26.18 -4.15
N VAL A 334 -13.88 -26.78 -3.41
CA VAL A 334 -14.11 -26.48 -1.99
C VAL A 334 -12.86 -26.69 -1.14
N TRP A 335 -12.06 -27.72 -1.43
CA TRP A 335 -10.85 -28.03 -0.66
C TRP A 335 -9.75 -27.02 -0.90
N GLN A 336 -9.61 -26.53 -2.14
CA GLN A 336 -8.69 -25.46 -2.48
C GLN A 336 -9.05 -24.15 -1.76
N ILE A 337 -10.36 -23.90 -1.57
CA ILE A 337 -10.85 -22.70 -0.87
C ILE A 337 -10.69 -22.85 0.65
N VAL A 338 -11.02 -23.99 1.23
CA VAL A 338 -10.80 -24.28 2.66
C VAL A 338 -9.31 -24.20 3.02
N ALA A 339 -8.42 -24.60 2.11
CA ALA A 339 -6.97 -24.54 2.29
C ALA A 339 -6.39 -23.12 2.11
N LEU A 340 -7.17 -22.07 1.79
CA LEU A 340 -6.67 -20.70 1.57
C LEU A 340 -5.74 -20.18 2.68
N PRO A 341 -6.02 -20.39 3.99
CA PRO A 341 -5.11 -19.94 5.05
C PRO A 341 -3.70 -20.51 4.96
N LEU A 342 -3.57 -21.76 4.48
CA LEU A 342 -2.27 -22.40 4.25
C LEU A 342 -1.69 -22.01 2.90
N ARG A 343 -2.48 -22.05 1.84
CA ARG A 343 -2.06 -21.71 0.47
C ARG A 343 -1.44 -20.32 0.37
N LEU A 344 -1.93 -19.36 1.17
CA LEU A 344 -1.38 -18.00 1.24
C LEU A 344 0.13 -17.98 1.52
N PHE A 345 0.62 -18.92 2.34
CA PHE A 345 2.03 -19.01 2.73
C PHE A 345 2.87 -19.91 1.81
N PHE A 346 2.26 -20.84 1.09
CA PHE A 346 2.99 -21.84 0.30
C PHE A 346 2.90 -21.64 -1.22
N SER A 347 1.80 -21.08 -1.72
CA SER A 347 1.51 -21.01 -3.15
C SER A 347 1.36 -19.60 -3.70
N GLY A 348 1.77 -18.58 -2.94
CA GLY A 348 1.73 -17.19 -3.39
C GLY A 348 2.52 -16.95 -4.68
N ARG A 349 2.00 -16.11 -5.58
CA ARG A 349 2.67 -15.69 -6.82
C ARG A 349 2.44 -14.20 -7.05
N ASP A 350 3.49 -13.54 -7.51
CA ASP A 350 3.42 -12.13 -7.93
C ASP A 350 2.56 -12.00 -9.19
N ASP A 351 1.85 -10.89 -9.31
CA ASP A 351 1.01 -10.51 -10.46
C ASP A 351 -0.09 -11.53 -10.82
N ASN A 352 -0.45 -12.38 -9.87
CA ASN A 352 -1.48 -13.39 -10.06
C ASN A 352 -2.51 -13.36 -8.92
N PRO A 353 -3.73 -12.78 -9.14
CA PRO A 353 -4.77 -12.68 -8.12
C PRO A 353 -5.27 -14.03 -7.60
N GLN A 354 -5.33 -15.08 -8.43
CA GLN A 354 -5.67 -16.44 -7.99
C GLN A 354 -4.72 -16.92 -6.90
N PHE A 355 -3.42 -16.60 -7.03
CA PHE A 355 -2.36 -16.92 -6.10
C PHE A 355 -1.95 -15.72 -5.23
N PHE A 356 -2.94 -14.89 -4.83
CA PHE A 356 -2.86 -13.85 -3.80
C PHE A 356 -2.00 -12.62 -4.14
N ASP A 357 -1.55 -12.45 -5.37
CA ASP A 357 -0.75 -11.29 -5.84
C ASP A 357 0.36 -10.89 -4.85
N GLY A 358 1.20 -11.85 -4.50
CA GLY A 358 2.32 -11.68 -3.58
C GLY A 358 2.77 -13.00 -2.96
N VAL A 359 3.99 -13.02 -2.43
CA VAL A 359 4.61 -14.20 -1.85
C VAL A 359 4.94 -13.98 -0.39
N LEU A 360 4.35 -14.79 0.49
CA LEU A 360 4.75 -14.93 1.89
C LEU A 360 5.75 -16.09 2.02
N THR A 361 6.25 -16.29 3.23
CA THR A 361 7.18 -17.37 3.53
C THR A 361 6.54 -18.42 4.43
N PRO A 362 6.65 -19.72 4.11
CA PRO A 362 6.08 -20.79 4.94
C PRO A 362 6.62 -20.82 6.38
N ILE A 363 7.85 -20.34 6.62
CA ILE A 363 8.49 -20.36 7.94
C ILE A 363 7.65 -19.61 8.99
N LEU A 364 6.88 -18.61 8.59
CA LEU A 364 6.02 -17.82 9.48
C LEU A 364 4.97 -18.68 10.20
N ILE A 365 4.48 -19.73 9.55
CA ILE A 365 3.46 -20.62 10.13
C ILE A 365 4.03 -21.98 10.53
N LEU A 366 5.08 -22.47 9.88
CA LEU A 366 5.70 -23.75 10.22
C LEU A 366 6.30 -23.75 11.63
N LEU A 367 6.75 -22.61 12.13
CA LEU A 367 7.31 -22.48 13.47
C LEU A 367 6.29 -22.09 14.56
N LEU A 368 5.03 -21.80 14.20
CA LEU A 368 3.97 -21.43 15.16
C LEU A 368 3.73 -22.51 16.25
N PRO A 369 3.69 -23.82 15.96
CA PRO A 369 3.49 -24.83 17.01
C PRO A 369 4.57 -24.76 18.11
N TRP A 370 5.80 -24.42 17.73
CA TRP A 370 6.89 -24.25 18.71
C TRP A 370 6.83 -22.92 19.45
N ALA A 371 6.28 -21.87 18.85
CA ALA A 371 6.07 -20.59 19.54
C ALA A 371 5.21 -20.78 20.80
N PHE A 372 4.23 -21.68 20.76
CA PHE A 372 3.29 -21.96 21.83
C PHE A 372 3.71 -23.10 22.78
N ARG A 373 4.86 -23.75 22.55
CA ARG A 373 5.40 -24.73 23.50
C ARG A 373 5.87 -24.02 24.77
N GLY A 374 5.43 -24.53 25.94
CA GLY A 374 5.70 -23.96 27.25
C GLY A 374 4.64 -22.93 27.65
N LYS A 375 5.06 -21.81 28.25
CA LYS A 375 4.12 -20.79 28.77
C LYS A 375 3.45 -20.01 27.63
N TRP A 376 2.14 -20.04 27.61
CA TRP A 376 1.30 -19.21 26.72
C TRP A 376 1.18 -17.80 27.31
N SER A 377 2.17 -16.97 27.05
CA SER A 377 2.11 -15.57 27.47
C SER A 377 0.97 -14.82 26.75
N ASP A 378 0.46 -13.79 27.40
CA ASP A 378 -0.61 -12.99 26.80
C ASP A 378 -0.15 -12.28 25.53
N ASP A 379 1.13 -11.89 25.41
CA ASP A 379 1.69 -11.34 24.18
C ASP A 379 1.49 -12.30 23.01
N LYS A 380 1.85 -13.58 23.18
CA LYS A 380 1.69 -14.59 22.15
C LYS A 380 0.23 -14.75 21.73
N LYS A 381 -0.70 -14.73 22.72
CA LYS A 381 -2.13 -14.85 22.47
C LYS A 381 -2.68 -13.65 21.69
N LEU A 382 -2.24 -12.44 22.08
CA LEU A 382 -2.69 -11.19 21.42
C LEU A 382 -2.14 -11.09 19.99
N LEU A 383 -0.86 -11.42 19.79
CA LEU A 383 -0.22 -11.43 18.46
C LEU A 383 -0.87 -12.47 17.53
N ALA A 384 -1.11 -13.68 18.03
CA ALA A 384 -1.78 -14.73 17.27
C ALA A 384 -3.24 -14.39 16.99
N GLY A 385 -3.97 -13.86 17.98
CA GLY A 385 -5.36 -13.42 17.84
C GLY A 385 -5.50 -12.33 16.78
N PHE A 386 -4.63 -11.31 16.82
CA PHE A 386 -4.61 -10.27 15.79
C PHE A 386 -4.37 -10.85 14.39
N SER A 387 -3.35 -11.72 14.25
CA SER A 387 -3.01 -12.32 12.96
C SER A 387 -4.15 -13.18 12.42
N LEU A 388 -4.77 -14.00 13.27
CA LEU A 388 -5.88 -14.87 12.89
C LEU A 388 -7.11 -14.05 12.46
N LEU A 389 -7.53 -13.06 13.26
CA LEU A 389 -8.69 -12.23 12.95
C LEU A 389 -8.50 -11.44 11.67
N THR A 390 -7.31 -10.87 11.45
CA THR A 390 -6.98 -10.14 10.22
C THR A 390 -6.96 -11.07 9.00
N LEU A 391 -6.46 -12.29 9.16
CA LEU A 391 -6.46 -13.30 8.10
C LEU A 391 -7.90 -13.72 7.73
N LEU A 392 -8.74 -13.98 8.73
CA LEU A 392 -10.15 -14.30 8.51
C LEU A 392 -10.89 -13.16 7.77
N TYR A 393 -10.64 -11.91 8.17
CA TYR A 393 -11.15 -10.77 7.41
C TYR A 393 -10.72 -10.81 5.94
N GLY A 394 -9.42 -11.02 5.69
CA GLY A 394 -8.87 -11.08 4.33
C GLY A 394 -9.48 -12.20 3.48
N ILE A 395 -9.83 -13.33 4.11
CA ILE A 395 -10.45 -14.47 3.42
C ILE A 395 -11.93 -14.21 3.12
N PHE A 396 -12.70 -13.73 4.11
CA PHE A 396 -14.16 -13.72 4.01
C PHE A 396 -14.76 -12.40 3.52
N LEU A 397 -14.09 -11.26 3.73
CA LEU A 397 -14.69 -9.95 3.52
C LEU A 397 -14.06 -9.12 2.39
N VAL A 398 -12.91 -9.53 1.86
CA VAL A 398 -12.24 -8.85 0.73
C VAL A 398 -11.72 -9.87 -0.28
N GLU A 399 -11.26 -9.40 -1.42
CA GLU A 399 -10.44 -10.24 -2.32
C GLU A 399 -9.10 -10.51 -1.64
N LEU A 400 -8.79 -11.78 -1.35
CA LEU A 400 -7.59 -12.16 -0.62
C LEU A 400 -6.34 -11.91 -1.47
N ARG A 401 -5.66 -10.79 -1.17
CA ARG A 401 -4.31 -10.47 -1.65
C ARG A 401 -3.36 -10.32 -0.47
N VAL A 402 -2.12 -10.78 -0.62
CA VAL A 402 -1.12 -10.72 0.46
C VAL A 402 -0.99 -9.29 1.01
N ARG A 403 -0.96 -8.28 0.14
CA ARG A 403 -0.82 -6.88 0.56
C ARG A 403 -1.99 -6.35 1.41
N TYR A 404 -3.19 -6.93 1.29
CA TYR A 404 -4.35 -6.50 2.09
C TYR A 404 -4.32 -7.04 3.53
N VAL A 405 -3.59 -8.14 3.74
CA VAL A 405 -3.37 -8.73 5.05
C VAL A 405 -1.94 -8.55 5.55
N LEU A 406 -1.15 -7.69 4.91
CA LEU A 406 0.27 -7.46 5.23
C LEU A 406 0.54 -7.17 6.72
N PRO A 407 -0.34 -6.46 7.46
CA PRO A 407 -0.16 -6.24 8.90
C PRO A 407 -0.06 -7.50 9.76
N ILE A 408 -0.37 -8.71 9.23
CA ILE A 408 -0.14 -9.97 9.98
C ILE A 408 1.34 -10.39 9.99
N VAL A 409 2.16 -9.91 9.05
CA VAL A 409 3.55 -10.36 8.90
C VAL A 409 4.40 -10.03 10.13
N PRO A 410 4.42 -8.78 10.66
CA PRO A 410 5.20 -8.46 11.85
C PRO A 410 4.87 -9.32 13.09
N PRO A 411 3.59 -9.48 13.50
CA PRO A 411 3.27 -10.35 14.64
C PRO A 411 3.59 -11.83 14.39
N LEU A 412 3.44 -12.33 13.16
CA LEU A 412 3.86 -13.70 12.81
C LEU A 412 5.38 -13.87 12.87
N VAL A 413 6.16 -12.85 12.46
CA VAL A 413 7.62 -12.85 12.63
C VAL A 413 8.01 -12.91 14.10
N VAL A 414 7.34 -12.15 14.97
CA VAL A 414 7.58 -12.24 16.43
C VAL A 414 7.31 -13.66 16.92
N LEU A 415 6.18 -14.25 16.55
CA LEU A 415 5.83 -15.63 16.93
C LEU A 415 6.83 -16.65 16.36
N MET A 416 7.23 -16.50 15.09
CA MET A 416 8.27 -17.31 14.46
C MET A 416 9.57 -17.28 15.27
N VAL A 417 10.03 -16.11 15.70
CA VAL A 417 11.27 -15.97 16.51
C VAL A 417 11.12 -16.64 17.87
N TYR A 418 9.95 -16.58 18.52
CA TYR A 418 9.68 -17.38 19.73
C TYR A 418 9.74 -18.89 19.42
N GLY A 419 9.28 -19.32 18.25
CA GLY A 419 9.41 -20.70 17.78
C GLY A 419 10.87 -21.12 17.63
N VAL A 420 11.69 -20.29 16.96
CA VAL A 420 13.15 -20.50 16.84
C VAL A 420 13.81 -20.66 18.20
N PHE A 421 13.51 -19.75 19.14
CA PHE A 421 14.05 -19.83 20.50
C PHE A 421 13.69 -21.14 21.21
N ASN A 422 12.41 -21.52 21.17
CA ASN A 422 11.94 -22.73 21.84
C ASN A 422 12.48 -24.02 21.19
N ILE A 423 12.76 -24.02 19.90
CA ILE A 423 13.44 -25.13 19.22
C ILE A 423 14.90 -25.16 19.66
N TYR A 424 15.61 -24.01 19.54
CA TYR A 424 17.04 -23.92 19.89
C TYR A 424 17.35 -24.41 21.28
N THR A 425 16.51 -24.06 22.26
CA THR A 425 16.74 -24.47 23.69
C THR A 425 16.48 -25.96 23.94
N ARG A 426 15.89 -26.70 22.99
CA ARG A 426 15.50 -28.12 23.17
C ARG A 426 16.16 -29.08 22.20
N ILE A 427 16.64 -28.58 21.07
CA ILE A 427 17.21 -29.44 20.03
C ILE A 427 18.66 -29.84 20.39
N LYS A 428 18.94 -31.14 20.29
CA LYS A 428 20.30 -31.64 20.52
C LYS A 428 21.30 -31.26 19.41
N ARG A 429 20.79 -30.95 18.21
CA ARG A 429 21.58 -30.62 16.99
C ARG A 429 21.16 -29.26 16.45
N PRO A 430 21.64 -28.15 17.02
CA PRO A 430 21.25 -26.80 16.62
C PRO A 430 21.61 -26.50 15.13
N ALA A 431 22.58 -27.20 14.55
CA ALA A 431 22.93 -27.08 13.16
C ALA A 431 21.73 -27.29 12.20
N ILE A 432 20.81 -28.22 12.52
CA ILE A 432 19.60 -28.46 11.71
C ILE A 432 18.73 -27.20 11.64
N LEU A 433 18.53 -26.54 12.77
CA LEU A 433 17.77 -25.29 12.82
C LEU A 433 18.45 -24.18 12.03
N PHE A 434 19.76 -23.99 12.21
CA PHE A 434 20.53 -22.99 11.48
C PHE A 434 20.55 -23.25 9.98
N THR A 435 20.71 -24.51 9.55
CA THR A 435 20.61 -24.88 8.12
C THR A 435 19.23 -24.53 7.57
N GLY A 436 18.14 -24.83 8.28
CA GLY A 436 16.79 -24.46 7.87
C GLY A 436 16.59 -22.95 7.72
N LEU A 437 17.10 -22.17 8.68
CA LEU A 437 17.04 -20.69 8.61
C LEU A 437 17.88 -20.14 7.45
N LEU A 438 19.07 -20.70 7.19
CA LEU A 438 19.93 -20.31 6.07
C LEU A 438 19.30 -20.65 4.71
N LEU A 439 18.70 -21.83 4.57
CA LEU A 439 17.98 -22.21 3.35
C LEU A 439 16.80 -21.27 3.08
N CYS A 440 16.06 -20.89 4.14
CA CYS A 440 14.98 -19.92 4.02
C CYS A 440 15.52 -18.52 3.63
N ALA A 441 16.61 -18.08 4.24
CA ALA A 441 17.28 -16.83 3.89
C ALA A 441 17.78 -16.82 2.44
N ALA A 442 18.38 -17.92 1.97
CA ALA A 442 18.80 -18.09 0.58
C ALA A 442 17.61 -18.05 -0.40
N TRP A 443 16.49 -18.66 -0.02
CA TRP A 443 15.26 -18.60 -0.81
C TRP A 443 14.72 -17.16 -0.89
N HIS A 444 14.72 -16.38 0.22
CA HIS A 444 14.38 -14.94 0.19
C HIS A 444 15.35 -14.14 -0.70
N GLY A 445 16.65 -14.46 -0.62
CA GLY A 445 17.69 -13.86 -1.48
C GLY A 445 17.45 -14.12 -2.97
N ALA A 446 16.92 -15.29 -3.33
CA ALA A 446 16.54 -15.61 -4.71
C ALA A 446 15.40 -14.70 -5.20
N PHE A 447 14.44 -14.32 -4.34
CA PHE A 447 13.42 -13.33 -4.70
C PHE A 447 14.00 -11.93 -4.87
N LEU A 448 14.91 -11.50 -3.99
CA LEU A 448 15.60 -10.23 -4.16
C LEU A 448 16.33 -10.20 -5.52
N TRP A 449 17.06 -11.26 -5.84
CA TRP A 449 17.72 -11.38 -7.15
C TRP A 449 16.72 -11.35 -8.32
N LYS A 450 15.58 -12.06 -8.20
CA LYS A 450 14.52 -12.04 -9.21
C LYS A 450 14.03 -10.61 -9.47
N TYR A 451 13.81 -9.80 -8.42
CA TYR A 451 13.33 -8.42 -8.57
C TYR A 451 14.40 -7.51 -9.18
N VAL A 452 15.65 -7.64 -8.76
CA VAL A 452 16.77 -6.90 -9.38
C VAL A 452 16.93 -7.29 -10.86
N ALA A 453 16.89 -8.58 -11.18
CA ALA A 453 17.01 -9.06 -12.55
C ALA A 453 15.85 -8.59 -13.45
N ALA A 454 14.61 -8.61 -12.93
CA ALA A 454 13.42 -8.14 -13.66
C ALA A 454 13.45 -6.63 -13.92
N ALA A 455 13.91 -5.84 -12.95
CA ALA A 455 14.03 -4.39 -13.10
C ALA A 455 15.18 -3.99 -14.04
N ALA A 456 16.21 -4.86 -14.21
CA ALA A 456 17.42 -4.61 -14.99
C ALA A 456 17.98 -3.18 -14.76
N PRO A 457 18.36 -2.82 -13.50
CA PRO A 457 18.60 -1.43 -13.14
C PRO A 457 19.90 -0.85 -13.69
N TRP A 458 20.87 -1.69 -14.02
CA TRP A 458 22.24 -1.27 -14.29
C TRP A 458 22.39 -0.30 -15.45
N PRO A 459 21.79 -0.52 -16.65
CA PRO A 459 21.92 0.45 -17.74
C PRO A 459 21.45 1.84 -17.35
N TYR A 460 20.35 1.93 -16.60
CA TYR A 460 19.82 3.22 -16.11
C TYR A 460 20.73 3.84 -15.03
N LEU A 461 21.20 3.06 -14.06
CA LEU A 461 22.02 3.55 -12.95
C LEU A 461 23.40 4.06 -13.40
N VAL A 462 23.98 3.45 -14.43
CA VAL A 462 25.28 3.91 -14.98
C VAL A 462 25.13 4.96 -16.09
N GLY A 463 23.90 5.42 -16.38
CA GLY A 463 23.63 6.44 -17.38
C GLY A 463 23.72 5.95 -18.85
N ALA A 464 23.78 4.63 -19.07
CA ALA A 464 23.75 4.03 -20.41
C ALA A 464 22.34 3.95 -21.01
N GLU A 465 21.30 4.06 -20.18
CA GLU A 465 19.89 4.12 -20.57
C GLU A 465 19.28 5.39 -19.98
N SER A 466 18.64 6.21 -20.82
CA SER A 466 17.90 7.38 -20.38
C SER A 466 16.57 7.02 -19.70
N ARG A 467 15.97 7.98 -18.99
CA ARG A 467 14.64 7.80 -18.40
C ARG A 467 13.57 7.43 -19.44
N ASP A 468 13.59 8.07 -20.62
CA ASP A 468 12.63 7.79 -21.70
C ASP A 468 12.81 6.36 -22.25
N GLU A 469 14.05 5.90 -22.40
CA GLU A 469 14.35 4.52 -22.86
C GLU A 469 13.92 3.50 -21.81
N TYR A 470 14.25 3.70 -20.54
CA TYR A 470 13.82 2.83 -19.45
C TYR A 470 12.30 2.69 -19.42
N LEU A 471 11.56 3.81 -19.46
CA LEU A 471 10.10 3.80 -19.45
C LEU A 471 9.50 3.19 -20.71
N THR A 472 10.09 3.41 -21.87
CA THR A 472 9.66 2.77 -23.13
C THR A 472 9.80 1.25 -23.09
N ARG A 473 10.87 0.75 -22.45
CA ARG A 473 11.11 -0.69 -22.30
C ARG A 473 10.17 -1.34 -21.27
N THR A 474 9.81 -0.60 -20.22
CA THR A 474 9.09 -1.17 -19.07
C THR A 474 7.57 -0.94 -19.10
N LEU A 475 7.10 0.08 -19.81
CA LEU A 475 5.69 0.48 -19.89
C LEU A 475 5.20 0.56 -21.34
N PRO A 476 4.43 -0.41 -21.82
CA PRO A 476 3.93 -0.41 -23.20
C PRO A 476 3.11 0.83 -23.57
N GLU A 477 2.46 1.47 -22.61
CA GLU A 477 1.68 2.71 -22.81
C GLU A 477 2.53 3.98 -22.87
N TYR A 478 3.79 3.94 -22.41
CA TYR A 478 4.61 5.16 -22.28
C TYR A 478 4.92 5.86 -23.62
N PRO A 479 5.25 5.15 -24.72
CA PRO A 479 5.44 5.82 -26.02
C PRO A 479 4.25 6.67 -26.46
N ALA A 480 3.02 6.21 -26.21
CA ALA A 480 1.81 6.96 -26.52
C ALA A 480 1.67 8.21 -25.61
N PHE A 481 1.97 8.12 -24.30
CA PHE A 481 2.01 9.29 -23.44
C PHE A 481 3.10 10.28 -23.86
N ARG A 482 4.28 9.81 -24.25
CA ARG A 482 5.35 10.66 -24.77
C ARG A 482 4.91 11.41 -26.03
N TYR A 483 4.23 10.72 -26.95
CA TYR A 483 3.63 11.35 -28.13
C TYR A 483 2.60 12.42 -27.72
N ILE A 484 1.64 12.09 -26.86
CA ILE A 484 0.61 13.02 -26.36
C ILE A 484 1.28 14.27 -25.78
N ASN A 485 2.25 14.11 -24.89
CA ASN A 485 2.89 15.23 -24.19
C ASN A 485 3.66 16.17 -25.12
N ARG A 486 4.24 15.65 -26.22
CA ARG A 486 5.08 16.43 -27.14
C ARG A 486 4.33 16.97 -28.36
N GLN A 487 3.31 16.22 -28.84
CA GLN A 487 2.73 16.48 -30.16
C GLN A 487 1.26 16.94 -30.10
N THR A 488 0.59 16.86 -28.94
CA THR A 488 -0.77 17.39 -28.83
C THR A 488 -0.79 18.80 -28.23
N PRO A 489 -1.80 19.65 -28.57
CA PRO A 489 -1.94 20.98 -27.96
C PRO A 489 -2.00 20.94 -26.44
N ALA A 490 -1.55 22.00 -25.76
CA ALA A 490 -1.53 22.08 -24.31
C ALA A 490 -2.93 21.96 -23.66
N ASN A 491 -3.96 22.44 -24.37
CA ASN A 491 -5.37 22.37 -23.96
C ASN A 491 -6.08 21.08 -24.40
N ALA A 492 -5.34 20.12 -24.99
CA ALA A 492 -5.93 18.84 -25.37
C ALA A 492 -6.48 18.09 -24.15
N LYS A 493 -7.65 17.46 -24.33
CA LYS A 493 -8.23 16.55 -23.34
C LYS A 493 -8.30 15.14 -23.91
N ILE A 494 -7.61 14.23 -23.24
CA ILE A 494 -7.36 12.87 -23.71
C ILE A 494 -8.34 11.90 -23.04
N TYR A 495 -9.11 11.14 -23.82
CA TYR A 495 -9.90 10.04 -23.30
C TYR A 495 -9.04 8.76 -23.25
N LEU A 496 -8.78 8.24 -22.06
CA LEU A 496 -7.96 7.05 -21.84
C LEU A 496 -8.84 5.79 -21.84
N LEU A 497 -8.70 4.95 -22.87
CA LEU A 497 -9.48 3.74 -23.08
C LEU A 497 -8.62 2.49 -22.92
N PHE A 498 -8.92 1.66 -21.92
CA PHE A 498 -8.17 0.45 -21.57
C PHE A 498 -6.68 0.67 -21.25
N VAL A 499 -6.32 1.83 -20.75
CA VAL A 499 -4.96 2.16 -20.28
C VAL A 499 -4.78 1.83 -18.79
N GLY A 500 -5.76 1.19 -18.14
CA GLY A 500 -5.72 0.79 -16.73
C GLY A 500 -5.69 1.96 -15.74
N ARG A 501 -6.20 3.14 -16.13
CA ARG A 501 -6.16 4.40 -15.35
C ARG A 501 -4.73 4.88 -15.00
N ARG A 502 -3.70 4.41 -15.68
CA ARG A 502 -2.28 4.73 -15.42
C ARG A 502 -1.93 6.10 -16.00
N ALA A 503 -2.50 7.17 -15.42
CA ALA A 503 -2.42 8.53 -15.98
C ALA A 503 -1.22 9.33 -15.50
N TYR A 504 -0.35 8.80 -14.62
CA TYR A 504 0.77 9.55 -14.02
C TYR A 504 1.66 10.25 -15.06
N TYR A 505 1.98 9.59 -16.16
CA TYR A 505 2.81 10.16 -17.22
C TYR A 505 2.07 11.05 -18.23
N CYS A 506 0.75 11.19 -18.11
CA CYS A 506 0.00 12.15 -18.93
C CYS A 506 0.21 13.58 -18.41
N GLN A 507 0.67 14.50 -19.30
CA GLN A 507 0.83 15.93 -19.02
C GLN A 507 -0.27 16.78 -19.67
N ARG A 508 -1.35 16.15 -20.12
CA ARG A 508 -2.54 16.82 -20.64
C ARG A 508 -3.74 16.53 -19.74
N ASN A 509 -4.76 17.36 -19.85
CA ASN A 509 -6.03 17.02 -19.23
C ASN A 509 -6.51 15.68 -19.77
N TYR A 510 -7.02 14.84 -18.90
CA TYR A 510 -7.50 13.52 -19.30
C TYR A 510 -8.87 13.21 -18.69
N PHE A 511 -9.53 12.25 -19.30
CA PHE A 511 -10.75 11.64 -18.81
C PHE A 511 -10.59 10.12 -18.91
N HIS A 512 -11.07 9.41 -17.93
CA HIS A 512 -11.27 7.97 -17.98
C HIS A 512 -12.57 7.64 -17.25
N ASP A 513 -13.15 6.49 -17.53
CA ASP A 513 -14.32 6.01 -16.79
C ASP A 513 -13.95 5.72 -15.35
N GLY A 514 -14.88 5.95 -14.42
CA GLY A 514 -14.67 5.65 -13.00
C GLY A 514 -14.47 4.15 -12.72
N GLY A 515 -15.06 3.29 -13.57
CA GLY A 515 -14.90 1.84 -13.57
C GLY A 515 -13.70 1.33 -14.38
N GLU A 516 -13.51 0.02 -14.47
CA GLU A 516 -12.48 -0.61 -15.32
C GLU A 516 -12.89 -0.68 -16.79
N LEU A 517 -14.19 -0.64 -17.07
CA LEU A 517 -14.77 -0.73 -18.40
C LEU A 517 -15.16 0.66 -18.92
N PRO A 518 -15.10 0.91 -20.24
CA PRO A 518 -15.45 2.19 -20.84
C PRO A 518 -16.97 2.39 -20.93
N GLY A 519 -17.60 2.54 -19.77
CA GLY A 519 -19.06 2.68 -19.64
C GLY A 519 -19.61 3.91 -20.35
N PHE A 520 -18.90 5.04 -20.31
CA PHE A 520 -19.29 6.26 -21.03
C PHE A 520 -19.28 6.04 -22.54
N LEU A 521 -18.21 5.44 -23.10
CA LEU A 521 -18.14 5.17 -24.54
C LEU A 521 -19.25 4.21 -24.97
N LEU A 522 -19.45 3.12 -24.22
CA LEU A 522 -20.48 2.13 -24.50
C LEU A 522 -21.89 2.76 -24.46
N GLY A 523 -22.17 3.57 -23.45
CA GLY A 523 -23.43 4.31 -23.33
C GLY A 523 -23.62 5.32 -24.46
N ALA A 524 -22.57 6.05 -24.85
CA ALA A 524 -22.61 6.98 -25.96
C ALA A 524 -22.93 6.27 -27.30
N ILE A 525 -22.30 5.11 -27.55
CA ILE A 525 -22.58 4.32 -28.79
C ILE A 525 -24.03 3.79 -28.77
N ARG A 526 -24.48 3.23 -27.64
CA ARG A 526 -25.84 2.65 -27.53
C ARG A 526 -26.96 3.66 -27.68
N ASN A 527 -26.75 4.89 -27.24
CA ASN A 527 -27.77 5.95 -27.29
C ASN A 527 -27.70 6.81 -28.56
N ALA A 528 -26.63 6.70 -29.36
CA ALA A 528 -26.49 7.51 -30.56
C ALA A 528 -27.32 6.95 -31.73
N LYS A 529 -28.08 7.82 -32.37
CA LYS A 529 -28.84 7.53 -33.60
C LYS A 529 -28.00 7.73 -34.88
N GLY A 530 -26.79 8.26 -34.77
CA GLY A 530 -25.89 8.51 -35.89
C GLY A 530 -24.53 9.03 -35.46
N ILE A 531 -23.61 9.14 -36.43
CA ILE A 531 -22.20 9.53 -36.21
C ILE A 531 -22.10 10.88 -35.50
N GLU A 532 -22.91 11.86 -35.88
CA GLU A 532 -22.82 13.20 -35.32
C GLU A 532 -23.25 13.26 -33.85
N GLN A 533 -24.26 12.50 -33.46
CA GLN A 533 -24.69 12.42 -32.06
C GLN A 533 -23.61 11.76 -31.18
N LEU A 534 -22.91 10.74 -31.68
CA LEU A 534 -21.79 10.12 -31.01
C LEU A 534 -20.62 11.11 -30.86
N ALA A 535 -20.27 11.84 -31.94
CA ALA A 535 -19.26 12.89 -31.90
C ALA A 535 -19.61 13.98 -30.87
N GLN A 536 -20.88 14.41 -30.86
CA GLN A 536 -21.38 15.42 -29.91
C GLN A 536 -21.25 14.96 -28.44
N SER A 537 -21.51 13.69 -28.14
CA SER A 537 -21.34 13.13 -26.78
C SER A 537 -19.91 13.25 -26.29
N LEU A 538 -18.92 12.98 -27.15
CA LEU A 538 -17.49 13.14 -26.81
C LEU A 538 -17.11 14.63 -26.66
N ARG A 539 -17.62 15.50 -27.56
CA ARG A 539 -17.36 16.95 -27.49
C ARG A 539 -17.96 17.59 -26.23
N GLN A 540 -19.13 17.15 -25.78
CA GLN A 540 -19.71 17.61 -24.50
C GLN A 540 -18.80 17.35 -23.29
N LYS A 541 -17.98 16.29 -23.35
CA LYS A 541 -16.92 16.03 -22.37
C LYS A 541 -15.63 16.77 -22.70
N GLN A 542 -15.60 17.63 -23.74
CA GLN A 542 -14.41 18.34 -24.23
C GLN A 542 -13.28 17.42 -24.68
N ILE A 543 -13.57 16.17 -25.04
CA ILE A 543 -12.59 15.20 -25.52
C ILE A 543 -12.12 15.63 -26.92
N THR A 544 -10.80 15.77 -27.08
CA THR A 544 -10.14 16.14 -28.34
C THR A 544 -9.35 14.97 -28.93
N HIS A 545 -8.87 14.07 -28.07
CA HIS A 545 -8.06 12.92 -28.47
C HIS A 545 -8.50 11.69 -27.68
N LEU A 546 -8.28 10.51 -28.27
CA LEU A 546 -8.48 9.22 -27.63
C LEU A 546 -7.14 8.48 -27.60
N MET A 547 -6.73 7.98 -26.44
CA MET A 547 -5.65 7.01 -26.29
C MET A 547 -6.26 5.66 -26.03
N ILE A 548 -6.03 4.70 -26.91
CA ILE A 548 -6.74 3.42 -26.95
C ILE A 548 -5.75 2.26 -26.89
N ARG A 549 -6.01 1.28 -26.03
CA ARG A 549 -5.47 -0.06 -26.16
C ARG A 549 -6.35 -0.85 -27.13
N GLU A 550 -5.90 -0.95 -28.41
CA GLU A 550 -6.76 -1.35 -29.53
C GLU A 550 -7.28 -2.79 -29.42
N ASP A 551 -6.43 -3.75 -29.01
CA ASP A 551 -6.81 -5.15 -28.84
C ASP A 551 -7.94 -5.31 -27.80
N LEU A 552 -7.82 -4.63 -26.66
CA LEU A 552 -8.81 -4.69 -25.59
C LEU A 552 -10.11 -3.99 -25.96
N LEU A 553 -10.05 -2.82 -26.61
CA LEU A 553 -11.26 -2.11 -27.03
C LEU A 553 -12.01 -2.91 -28.09
N THR A 554 -11.32 -3.47 -29.08
CA THR A 554 -11.94 -4.28 -30.13
C THR A 554 -12.68 -5.48 -29.54
N GLY A 555 -12.01 -6.25 -28.67
CA GLY A 555 -12.61 -7.40 -27.99
C GLY A 555 -13.81 -7.01 -27.12
N PHE A 556 -13.71 -5.87 -26.41
CA PHE A 556 -14.81 -5.38 -25.59
C PHE A 556 -16.04 -4.98 -26.44
N LEU A 557 -15.83 -4.20 -27.48
CA LEU A 557 -16.94 -3.73 -28.34
C LEU A 557 -17.61 -4.89 -29.08
N SER A 558 -16.85 -5.87 -29.59
CA SER A 558 -17.42 -7.05 -30.25
C SER A 558 -18.36 -7.87 -29.35
N ASN A 559 -18.09 -7.89 -28.06
CA ASN A 559 -18.88 -8.64 -27.07
C ASN A 559 -20.07 -7.85 -26.50
N ASN A 560 -20.12 -6.51 -26.68
CA ASN A 560 -21.08 -5.64 -26.00
C ASN A 560 -21.97 -4.81 -26.95
N LEU A 561 -21.71 -4.82 -28.26
CA LEU A 561 -22.47 -4.09 -29.27
C LEU A 561 -23.29 -5.03 -30.13
N THR A 562 -24.49 -4.54 -30.55
CA THR A 562 -25.24 -5.17 -31.65
C THR A 562 -24.55 -4.90 -33.00
N ALA A 563 -24.91 -5.65 -34.04
CA ALA A 563 -24.34 -5.45 -35.38
C ALA A 563 -24.59 -4.02 -35.94
N GLU A 564 -25.70 -3.38 -35.58
CA GLU A 564 -26.00 -2.00 -35.96
C GLU A 564 -25.10 -1.01 -35.22
N GLN A 565 -24.96 -1.17 -33.90
CA GLN A 565 -24.08 -0.34 -33.08
C GLN A 565 -22.60 -0.49 -33.47
N ALA A 566 -22.16 -1.69 -33.80
CA ALA A 566 -20.81 -1.93 -34.32
C ALA A 566 -20.59 -1.23 -35.68
N ARG A 567 -21.56 -1.26 -36.58
CA ARG A 567 -21.51 -0.50 -37.84
C ARG A 567 -21.43 1.01 -37.59
N LEU A 568 -22.22 1.54 -36.66
CA LEU A 568 -22.17 2.95 -36.28
C LEU A 568 -20.78 3.34 -35.73
N TRP A 569 -20.24 2.52 -34.82
CA TRP A 569 -18.89 2.76 -34.28
C TRP A 569 -17.82 2.75 -35.37
N ASN A 570 -17.84 1.76 -36.26
CA ASN A 570 -16.85 1.65 -37.35
C ASN A 570 -16.93 2.82 -38.30
N ALA A 571 -18.16 3.27 -38.68
CA ALA A 571 -18.37 4.44 -39.51
C ALA A 571 -17.93 5.73 -38.82
N PHE A 572 -18.19 5.87 -37.51
CA PHE A 572 -17.68 6.98 -36.70
C PHE A 572 -16.14 6.97 -36.65
N ALA A 573 -15.53 5.83 -36.34
CA ALA A 573 -14.09 5.72 -36.28
C ALA A 573 -13.41 6.07 -37.60
N ALA A 574 -13.94 5.56 -38.73
CA ALA A 574 -13.41 5.85 -40.05
C ALA A 574 -13.55 7.31 -40.48
N SER A 575 -14.64 8.00 -40.08
CA SER A 575 -14.93 9.36 -40.55
C SER A 575 -14.46 10.46 -39.58
N ARG A 576 -14.42 10.19 -38.28
CA ARG A 576 -14.18 11.18 -37.23
C ARG A 576 -12.89 10.98 -36.42
N LEU A 577 -12.23 9.81 -36.51
CA LEU A 577 -10.99 9.54 -35.80
C LEU A 577 -9.81 9.51 -36.78
N ARG A 578 -8.87 10.43 -36.60
CA ARG A 578 -7.60 10.46 -37.34
C ARG A 578 -6.52 9.82 -36.49
N LEU A 579 -5.91 8.73 -36.98
CA LEU A 579 -4.77 8.11 -36.33
C LEU A 579 -3.54 9.03 -36.44
N ASN A 580 -2.96 9.38 -35.29
CA ASN A 580 -1.78 10.22 -35.20
C ASN A 580 -0.53 9.45 -34.73
N PHE A 581 -0.72 8.39 -33.91
CA PHE A 581 0.38 7.58 -33.38
C PHE A 581 -0.10 6.16 -33.08
N ARG A 582 0.79 5.17 -33.26
CA ARG A 582 0.55 3.77 -32.87
C ARG A 582 1.86 3.09 -32.53
N ASP A 583 1.92 2.49 -31.33
CA ASP A 583 3.06 1.68 -30.87
C ASP A 583 2.62 0.75 -29.73
N GLN A 584 3.23 -0.43 -29.64
CA GLN A 584 3.03 -1.42 -28.55
C GLN A 584 1.55 -1.68 -28.18
N GLY A 585 0.67 -1.75 -29.19
CA GLY A 585 -0.77 -2.00 -29.00
C GLY A 585 -1.57 -0.79 -28.50
N HIS A 586 -0.93 0.37 -28.35
CA HIS A 586 -1.58 1.64 -28.01
C HIS A 586 -1.60 2.58 -29.22
N ALA A 587 -2.75 3.21 -29.43
CA ALA A 587 -2.92 4.19 -30.48
C ALA A 587 -3.47 5.51 -29.94
N VAL A 588 -3.07 6.63 -30.55
CA VAL A 588 -3.57 7.97 -30.26
C VAL A 588 -4.31 8.47 -31.49
N TYR A 589 -5.59 8.74 -31.31
CA TYR A 589 -6.47 9.29 -32.33
C TYR A 589 -6.86 10.72 -31.98
N GLN A 590 -6.89 11.58 -32.97
CA GLN A 590 -7.50 12.90 -32.88
C GLN A 590 -8.97 12.81 -33.28
N LEU A 591 -9.86 13.45 -32.54
CA LEU A 591 -11.27 13.60 -32.87
C LEU A 591 -11.41 14.80 -33.81
N ASN A 592 -11.75 14.54 -35.08
CA ASN A 592 -12.03 15.58 -36.06
C ASN A 592 -13.39 16.23 -35.79
N GLY A 593 -13.48 17.51 -36.09
CA GLY A 593 -14.67 18.35 -35.93
C GLY A 593 -15.87 17.91 -36.76
#